data_734fa262009c952c4bc484a936faddf5
#
_entry.id   734fa262009c952c4bc484a936faddf5
#
_cell.length_a   1.000
_cell.length_b   1.000
_cell.length_c   1.000
_cell.angle_alpha   90.00
_cell.angle_beta   90.00
_cell.angle_gamma   90.00
#
_symmetry.space_group_name_H-M   'P 1'
#
loop_
_entity.id
_entity.type
_entity.pdbx_description
1 polymer ?
#
loop_
_entity_poly.entity_id
_entity_poly.type
_entity_poly.pdbx_seq_one_letter_code
_entity_poly.pdbx_strand_id
1 'polypeptide(L)'
;MTDLARATQKAREFRQREQAILDCAQALFIEHGEDKVTVEMIADKVGIGKGTIYKHFETKNEIYLLLMIRYEEELADLFRRIDISEDKASLVREYFTFRVKDADKYLLFDRLESKLVADKAVPALVEKLHAIRASNLERLAGMVAGQIKAGKLVDVPPTWHIAAAWALAHGASALVKSDFYTQFVGEPEPFLDFLLNVAVRMGNKRVLGQGGKP
;
A
#
# COMPACT_ATOMS: atom_id res chain seq x y z
N MET A 1 -10.52 -28.83 -29.96
CA MET A 1 -9.68 -27.88 -29.22
C MET A 1 -8.23 -28.34 -29.33
N THR A 2 -7.35 -27.50 -29.81
CA THR A 2 -5.92 -27.81 -29.96
C THR A 2 -5.25 -27.92 -28.57
N ASP A 3 -4.16 -28.70 -28.44
CA ASP A 3 -3.42 -28.86 -27.17
C ASP A 3 -2.95 -27.52 -26.60
N LEU A 4 -2.60 -26.56 -27.45
CA LEU A 4 -2.25 -25.19 -27.07
C LEU A 4 -3.44 -24.47 -26.38
N ALA A 5 -4.65 -24.60 -26.91
CA ALA A 5 -5.84 -23.99 -26.31
C ALA A 5 -6.15 -24.58 -24.92
N ARG A 6 -5.97 -25.90 -24.74
CA ARG A 6 -6.13 -26.57 -23.43
C ARG A 6 -5.07 -26.12 -22.42
N ALA A 7 -3.81 -26.00 -22.84
CA ALA A 7 -2.72 -25.51 -21.97
C ALA A 7 -2.96 -24.06 -21.52
N THR A 8 -3.39 -23.19 -22.43
CA THR A 8 -3.73 -21.80 -22.14
C THR A 8 -4.90 -21.69 -21.17
N GLN A 9 -5.95 -22.49 -21.38
CA GLN A 9 -7.11 -22.53 -20.50
C GLN A 9 -6.72 -22.99 -19.08
N LYS A 10 -5.94 -24.07 -18.96
CA LYS A 10 -5.46 -24.58 -17.66
C LYS A 10 -4.60 -23.56 -16.91
N ALA A 11 -3.72 -22.85 -17.62
CA ALA A 11 -2.91 -21.78 -17.02
C ALA A 11 -3.75 -20.60 -16.55
N ARG A 12 -4.85 -20.26 -17.26
CA ARG A 12 -5.80 -19.23 -16.85
C ARG A 12 -6.55 -19.64 -15.59
N GLU A 13 -7.08 -20.87 -15.55
CA GLU A 13 -7.79 -21.40 -14.39
C GLU A 13 -6.88 -21.47 -13.15
N PHE A 14 -5.60 -21.84 -13.34
CA PHE A 14 -4.62 -21.87 -12.26
C PHE A 14 -4.42 -20.45 -11.67
N ARG A 15 -4.21 -19.43 -12.52
CA ARG A 15 -4.06 -18.04 -12.07
C ARG A 15 -5.33 -17.48 -11.43
N GLN A 16 -6.51 -17.79 -11.95
CA GLN A 16 -7.78 -17.38 -11.35
C GLN A 16 -7.96 -17.96 -9.95
N ARG A 17 -7.58 -19.22 -9.75
CA ARG A 17 -7.64 -19.86 -8.43
C ARG A 17 -6.64 -19.27 -7.46
N GLU A 18 -5.41 -19.00 -7.92
CA GLU A 18 -4.40 -18.30 -7.13
C GLU A 18 -4.91 -16.94 -6.64
N GLN A 19 -5.50 -16.16 -7.52
CA GLN A 19 -6.10 -14.88 -7.18
C GLN A 19 -7.23 -15.03 -6.15
N ALA A 20 -8.12 -15.99 -6.33
CA ALA A 20 -9.21 -16.26 -5.39
C ALA A 20 -8.70 -16.65 -3.99
N ILE A 21 -7.61 -17.44 -3.92
CA ILE A 21 -6.96 -17.78 -2.65
C ILE A 21 -6.38 -16.54 -1.99
N LEU A 22 -5.67 -15.69 -2.72
CA LEU A 22 -5.08 -14.44 -2.20
C LEU A 22 -6.16 -13.48 -1.68
N ASP A 23 -7.26 -13.29 -2.44
CA ASP A 23 -8.36 -12.42 -2.03
C ASP A 23 -9.05 -12.92 -0.75
N CYS A 24 -9.28 -14.22 -0.68
CA CYS A 24 -9.84 -14.87 0.50
C CYS A 24 -8.90 -14.76 1.71
N ALA A 25 -7.61 -15.02 1.52
CA ALA A 25 -6.61 -14.91 2.57
C ALA A 25 -6.54 -13.48 3.13
N GLN A 26 -6.51 -12.47 2.25
CA GLN A 26 -6.51 -11.06 2.66
C GLN A 26 -7.73 -10.73 3.51
N ALA A 27 -8.93 -11.13 3.08
CA ALA A 27 -10.15 -10.88 3.83
C ALA A 27 -10.12 -11.54 5.22
N LEU A 28 -9.70 -12.80 5.31
CA LEU A 28 -9.57 -13.49 6.59
C LEU A 28 -8.51 -12.86 7.51
N PHE A 29 -7.38 -12.42 6.97
CA PHE A 29 -6.33 -11.74 7.75
C PHE A 29 -6.81 -10.41 8.32
N ILE A 30 -7.61 -9.66 7.56
CA ILE A 30 -8.22 -8.41 8.03
C ILE A 30 -9.24 -8.71 9.14
N GLU A 31 -10.10 -9.70 8.95
CA GLU A 31 -11.19 -10.03 9.86
C GLU A 31 -10.73 -10.64 11.19
N HIS A 32 -9.77 -11.58 11.12
CA HIS A 32 -9.39 -12.40 12.27
C HIS A 32 -7.98 -12.13 12.80
N GLY A 33 -7.19 -11.37 12.07
CA GLY A 33 -5.76 -11.20 12.30
C GLY A 33 -4.94 -12.33 11.67
N GLU A 34 -3.81 -11.97 11.12
CA GLU A 34 -2.94 -12.87 10.35
C GLU A 34 -2.39 -14.05 11.16
N ASP A 35 -2.26 -13.90 12.48
CA ASP A 35 -1.75 -14.98 13.35
C ASP A 35 -2.78 -16.09 13.60
N LYS A 36 -4.05 -15.75 13.62
CA LYS A 36 -5.14 -16.69 13.89
C LYS A 36 -5.60 -17.46 12.66
N VAL A 37 -5.34 -16.91 11.45
CA VAL A 37 -5.77 -17.55 10.20
C VAL A 37 -4.83 -18.69 9.83
N THR A 38 -5.38 -19.87 9.60
CA THR A 38 -4.65 -21.05 9.13
C THR A 38 -4.87 -21.30 7.64
N VAL A 39 -4.01 -22.12 7.02
CA VAL A 39 -4.18 -22.53 5.62
C VAL A 39 -5.49 -23.31 5.43
N GLU A 40 -5.91 -24.07 6.45
CA GLU A 40 -7.20 -24.77 6.45
C GLU A 40 -8.37 -23.80 6.35
N MET A 41 -8.39 -22.73 7.15
CA MET A 41 -9.44 -21.71 7.10
C MET A 41 -9.53 -21.07 5.71
N ILE A 42 -8.39 -20.81 5.07
CA ILE A 42 -8.36 -20.26 3.70
C ILE A 42 -8.95 -21.28 2.71
N ALA A 43 -8.53 -22.56 2.82
CA ALA A 43 -9.01 -23.63 1.95
C ALA A 43 -10.52 -23.85 2.07
N ASP A 44 -11.03 -23.89 3.28
CA ASP A 44 -12.46 -24.04 3.58
C ASP A 44 -13.28 -22.87 3.01
N LYS A 45 -12.80 -21.64 3.20
CA LYS A 45 -13.45 -20.43 2.69
C LYS A 45 -13.48 -20.35 1.17
N VAL A 46 -12.43 -20.83 0.49
CA VAL A 46 -12.37 -20.92 -0.99
C VAL A 46 -13.18 -22.12 -1.52
N GLY A 47 -13.49 -23.10 -0.68
CA GLY A 47 -14.17 -24.33 -1.07
C GLY A 47 -13.27 -25.36 -1.78
N ILE A 48 -11.98 -25.44 -1.37
CA ILE A 48 -11.00 -26.35 -1.95
C ILE A 48 -10.28 -27.14 -0.84
N GLY A 49 -9.68 -28.28 -1.21
CA GLY A 49 -8.87 -29.03 -0.24
C GLY A 49 -7.55 -28.31 0.10
N LYS A 50 -7.08 -28.42 1.35
CA LYS A 50 -5.79 -27.89 1.82
C LYS A 50 -4.61 -28.25 0.90
N GLY A 51 -4.58 -29.48 0.38
CA GLY A 51 -3.56 -29.90 -0.59
C GLY A 51 -3.59 -29.13 -1.91
N THR A 52 -4.72 -28.46 -2.25
CA THR A 52 -4.80 -27.58 -3.41
C THR A 52 -4.12 -26.25 -3.13
N ILE A 53 -4.24 -25.70 -1.90
CA ILE A 53 -3.49 -24.50 -1.50
C ILE A 53 -1.99 -24.73 -1.70
N TYR A 54 -1.46 -25.85 -1.21
CA TYR A 54 -0.02 -26.19 -1.33
C TYR A 54 0.48 -26.48 -2.76
N LYS A 55 -0.42 -26.58 -3.74
CA LYS A 55 -0.05 -26.57 -5.17
C LYS A 55 0.18 -25.16 -5.73
N HIS A 56 -0.31 -24.13 -5.04
CA HIS A 56 -0.16 -22.73 -5.42
C HIS A 56 0.86 -22.00 -4.55
N PHE A 57 0.96 -22.32 -3.26
CA PHE A 57 1.80 -21.64 -2.29
C PHE A 57 2.48 -22.66 -1.37
N GLU A 58 3.79 -22.62 -1.25
CA GLU A 58 4.55 -23.53 -0.40
C GLU A 58 4.35 -23.24 1.09
N THR A 59 4.21 -21.96 1.42
CA THR A 59 4.06 -21.49 2.80
C THR A 59 3.01 -20.39 2.94
N LYS A 60 2.54 -20.17 4.16
CA LYS A 60 1.68 -19.02 4.48
C LYS A 60 2.41 -17.68 4.26
N ASN A 61 3.73 -17.64 4.46
CA ASN A 61 4.55 -16.46 4.25
C ASN A 61 4.67 -16.08 2.77
N GLU A 62 4.60 -17.05 1.88
CA GLU A 62 4.49 -16.79 0.43
C GLU A 62 3.19 -16.05 0.10
N ILE A 63 2.07 -16.44 0.71
CA ILE A 63 0.80 -15.70 0.59
C ILE A 63 0.96 -14.26 1.07
N TYR A 64 1.61 -14.04 2.21
CA TYR A 64 1.88 -12.70 2.72
C TYR A 64 2.71 -11.85 1.74
N LEU A 65 3.81 -12.40 1.23
CA LEU A 65 4.69 -11.71 0.28
C LEU A 65 3.96 -11.35 -1.02
N LEU A 66 3.16 -12.26 -1.55
CA LEU A 66 2.40 -12.00 -2.77
C LEU A 66 1.31 -10.94 -2.56
N LEU A 67 0.66 -10.90 -1.40
CA LEU A 67 -0.27 -9.83 -1.04
C LEU A 67 0.44 -8.47 -0.93
N MET A 68 1.63 -8.42 -0.34
CA MET A 68 2.43 -7.20 -0.25
C MET A 68 2.93 -6.74 -1.62
N ILE A 69 3.39 -7.67 -2.46
CA ILE A 69 3.79 -7.38 -3.84
C ILE A 69 2.61 -6.77 -4.61
N ARG A 70 1.42 -7.38 -4.53
CA ARG A 70 0.21 -6.86 -5.17
C ARG A 70 -0.11 -5.44 -4.72
N TYR A 71 -0.01 -5.16 -3.43
CA TYR A 71 -0.24 -3.82 -2.88
C TYR A 71 0.77 -2.79 -3.40
N GLU A 72 2.05 -3.14 -3.49
CA GLU A 72 3.09 -2.26 -4.03
C GLU A 72 2.94 -2.07 -5.56
N GLU A 73 2.44 -3.08 -6.28
CA GLU A 73 2.10 -2.97 -7.71
C GLU A 73 0.89 -2.03 -7.90
N GLU A 74 -0.15 -2.09 -7.05
CA GLU A 74 -1.27 -1.14 -7.05
C GLU A 74 -0.79 0.30 -6.82
N LEU A 75 0.15 0.49 -5.90
CA LEU A 75 0.77 1.79 -5.62
C LEU A 75 1.62 2.28 -6.81
N ALA A 76 2.38 1.38 -7.46
CA ALA A 76 3.12 1.70 -8.67
C ALA A 76 2.19 2.14 -9.81
N ASP A 77 1.04 1.49 -9.96
CA ASP A 77 0.01 1.86 -10.94
C ASP A 77 -0.57 3.24 -10.65
N LEU A 78 -0.80 3.55 -9.36
CA LEU A 78 -1.23 4.88 -8.94
C LEU A 78 -0.22 5.94 -9.40
N PHE A 79 1.07 5.76 -9.09
CA PHE A 79 2.12 6.71 -9.45
C PHE A 79 2.33 6.84 -10.96
N ARG A 80 2.00 5.80 -11.76
CA ARG A 80 2.06 5.89 -13.22
C ARG A 80 0.95 6.75 -13.82
N ARG A 81 -0.22 6.78 -13.17
CA ARG A 81 -1.39 7.55 -13.65
C ARG A 81 -1.35 9.02 -13.30
N ILE A 82 -0.58 9.38 -12.27
CA ILE A 82 -0.51 10.77 -11.82
C ILE A 82 0.45 11.56 -12.71
N ASP A 83 -0.06 12.57 -13.40
CA ASP A 83 0.76 13.59 -14.05
C ASP A 83 1.01 14.75 -13.08
N ILE A 84 2.27 14.82 -12.59
CA ILE A 84 2.70 15.83 -11.62
C ILE A 84 3.24 17.09 -12.23
N SER A 85 3.30 17.20 -13.55
CA SER A 85 3.73 18.43 -14.19
C SER A 85 2.83 19.60 -13.80
N GLU A 86 1.57 19.34 -13.50
CA GLU A 86 0.55 20.35 -13.26
C GLU A 86 0.31 20.65 -11.77
N ASP A 87 0.15 19.65 -10.89
CA ASP A 87 -0.20 19.91 -9.49
C ASP A 87 0.34 18.84 -8.50
N LYS A 88 1.23 19.29 -7.59
CA LYS A 88 1.67 18.50 -6.43
C LYS A 88 0.49 18.01 -5.58
N ALA A 89 -0.56 18.82 -5.45
CA ALA A 89 -1.69 18.49 -4.60
C ALA A 89 -2.40 17.20 -5.08
N SER A 90 -2.42 16.95 -6.38
CA SER A 90 -2.97 15.72 -6.94
C SER A 90 -2.23 14.48 -6.43
N LEU A 91 -0.89 14.48 -6.50
CA LEU A 91 -0.08 13.36 -5.98
C LEU A 91 -0.37 13.10 -4.49
N VAL A 92 -0.37 14.15 -3.68
CA VAL A 92 -0.60 14.02 -2.24
C VAL A 92 -2.00 13.51 -1.94
N ARG A 93 -3.03 14.02 -2.65
CA ARG A 93 -4.43 13.56 -2.49
C ARG A 93 -4.57 12.09 -2.83
N GLU A 94 -4.09 11.69 -4.00
CA GLU A 94 -4.19 10.30 -4.47
C GLU A 94 -3.43 9.34 -3.55
N TYR A 95 -2.21 9.70 -3.15
CA TYR A 95 -1.41 8.88 -2.23
C TYR A 95 -2.07 8.76 -0.85
N PHE A 96 -2.48 9.88 -0.25
CA PHE A 96 -3.13 9.90 1.06
C PHE A 96 -4.44 9.09 1.01
N THR A 97 -5.28 9.35 0.02
CA THR A 97 -6.54 8.63 -0.17
C THR A 97 -6.31 7.13 -0.34
N PHE A 98 -5.32 6.73 -1.15
CA PHE A 98 -4.95 5.32 -1.33
C PHE A 98 -4.62 4.62 0.00
N ARG A 99 -3.89 5.32 0.89
CA ARG A 99 -3.48 4.76 2.18
C ARG A 99 -4.63 4.68 3.19
N VAL A 100 -5.46 5.73 3.28
CA VAL A 100 -6.49 5.82 4.33
C VAL A 100 -7.83 5.20 3.94
N LYS A 101 -8.14 5.08 2.64
CA LYS A 101 -9.39 4.53 2.13
C LYS A 101 -9.64 3.09 2.61
N ASP A 102 -8.60 2.30 2.69
CA ASP A 102 -8.63 0.94 3.21
C ASP A 102 -7.56 0.79 4.30
N ALA A 103 -7.82 1.44 5.43
CA ALA A 103 -6.90 1.46 6.56
C ALA A 103 -6.62 0.04 7.11
N ASP A 104 -7.61 -0.86 7.07
CA ASP A 104 -7.45 -2.24 7.52
C ASP A 104 -6.44 -3.00 6.64
N LYS A 105 -6.57 -2.87 5.32
CA LYS A 105 -5.61 -3.43 4.36
C LYS A 105 -4.21 -2.84 4.55
N TYR A 106 -4.11 -1.52 4.69
CA TYR A 106 -2.83 -0.85 4.89
C TYR A 106 -2.14 -1.28 6.18
N LEU A 107 -2.86 -1.30 7.31
CA LEU A 107 -2.32 -1.71 8.60
C LEU A 107 -2.02 -3.22 8.66
N LEU A 108 -2.73 -4.06 7.91
CA LEU A 108 -2.38 -5.46 7.74
C LEU A 108 -0.97 -5.58 7.14
N PHE A 109 -0.67 -4.85 6.05
CA PHE A 109 0.64 -4.94 5.40
C PHE A 109 1.77 -4.40 6.26
N ASP A 110 1.52 -3.37 7.06
CA ASP A 110 2.48 -2.87 8.04
C ASP A 110 2.85 -3.95 9.07
N ARG A 111 1.86 -4.70 9.58
CA ARG A 111 2.13 -5.84 10.49
C ARG A 111 2.83 -7.01 9.80
N LEU A 112 2.46 -7.34 8.57
CA LEU A 112 3.08 -8.43 7.82
C LEU A 112 4.56 -8.17 7.54
N GLU A 113 4.95 -6.91 7.31
CA GLU A 113 6.34 -6.55 7.06
C GLU A 113 7.26 -6.97 8.19
N SER A 114 6.87 -6.72 9.44
CA SER A 114 7.68 -7.09 10.61
C SER A 114 7.91 -8.61 10.73
N LYS A 115 6.98 -9.42 10.21
CA LYS A 115 7.07 -10.87 10.21
C LYS A 115 7.98 -11.43 9.12
N LEU A 116 8.03 -10.78 7.97
CA LEU A 116 8.77 -11.26 6.80
C LEU A 116 10.28 -10.97 6.87
N VAL A 117 10.70 -9.96 7.63
CA VAL A 117 12.13 -9.67 7.84
C VAL A 117 12.87 -10.86 8.46
N ALA A 118 12.16 -11.74 9.19
CA ALA A 118 12.74 -12.91 9.85
C ALA A 118 12.74 -14.19 8.98
N ASP A 119 12.02 -14.21 7.85
CA ASP A 119 11.82 -15.44 7.08
C ASP A 119 12.63 -15.46 5.78
N LYS A 120 13.53 -16.46 5.70
CA LYS A 120 14.38 -16.70 4.53
C LYS A 120 13.72 -17.65 3.50
N ALA A 121 12.47 -18.08 3.71
CA ALA A 121 11.87 -19.19 2.98
C ALA A 121 11.54 -18.88 1.51
N VAL A 122 11.43 -17.58 1.10
CA VAL A 122 11.09 -17.19 -0.29
C VAL A 122 11.93 -16.00 -0.77
N PRO A 123 13.27 -16.15 -0.90
CA PRO A 123 14.18 -15.04 -1.19
C PRO A 123 13.82 -14.28 -2.47
N ALA A 124 13.42 -14.99 -3.52
CA ALA A 124 13.06 -14.39 -4.81
C ALA A 124 11.86 -13.43 -4.73
N LEU A 125 10.86 -13.73 -3.88
CA LEU A 125 9.72 -12.83 -3.67
C LEU A 125 10.11 -11.62 -2.82
N VAL A 126 11.00 -11.80 -1.84
CA VAL A 126 11.55 -10.70 -1.05
C VAL A 126 12.33 -9.73 -1.94
N GLU A 127 13.19 -10.26 -2.83
CA GLU A 127 13.92 -9.44 -3.82
C GLU A 127 12.95 -8.71 -4.76
N LYS A 128 11.90 -9.39 -5.26
CA LYS A 128 10.87 -8.76 -6.09
C LYS A 128 10.17 -7.62 -5.34
N LEU A 129 9.77 -7.83 -4.09
CA LEU A 129 9.14 -6.81 -3.26
C LEU A 129 10.05 -5.58 -3.08
N HIS A 130 11.33 -5.81 -2.75
CA HIS A 130 12.31 -4.74 -2.59
C HIS A 130 12.55 -3.98 -3.89
N ALA A 131 12.62 -4.66 -5.02
CA ALA A 131 12.79 -4.03 -6.34
C ALA A 131 11.61 -3.11 -6.69
N ILE A 132 10.37 -3.54 -6.44
CA ILE A 132 9.17 -2.72 -6.68
C ILE A 132 9.18 -1.50 -5.77
N ARG A 133 9.47 -1.65 -4.48
CA ARG A 133 9.56 -0.55 -3.52
C ARG A 133 10.65 0.46 -3.87
N ALA A 134 11.83 -0.01 -4.26
CA ALA A 134 12.92 0.85 -4.70
C ALA A 134 12.50 1.69 -5.92
N SER A 135 11.87 1.05 -6.91
CA SER A 135 11.36 1.73 -8.09
C SER A 135 10.27 2.76 -7.75
N ASN A 136 9.33 2.42 -6.85
CA ASN A 136 8.30 3.35 -6.37
C ASN A 136 8.93 4.56 -5.67
N LEU A 137 9.91 4.33 -4.79
CA LEU A 137 10.61 5.39 -4.06
C LEU A 137 11.41 6.30 -4.99
N GLU A 138 12.15 5.74 -5.93
CA GLU A 138 12.93 6.49 -6.92
C GLU A 138 12.02 7.39 -7.77
N ARG A 139 10.89 6.86 -8.23
CA ARG A 139 9.90 7.62 -8.98
C ARG A 139 9.36 8.79 -8.16
N LEU A 140 8.92 8.54 -6.92
CA LEU A 140 8.44 9.59 -6.02
C LEU A 140 9.50 10.64 -5.72
N ALA A 141 10.74 10.22 -5.47
CA ALA A 141 11.85 11.13 -5.20
C ALA A 141 12.14 12.04 -6.40
N GLY A 142 12.10 11.51 -7.61
CA GLY A 142 12.23 12.30 -8.84
C GLY A 142 11.13 13.35 -8.98
N MET A 143 9.90 12.95 -8.68
CA MET A 143 8.75 13.83 -8.67
C MET A 143 8.91 14.98 -7.67
N VAL A 144 9.22 14.66 -6.42
CA VAL A 144 9.44 15.65 -5.35
C VAL A 144 10.61 16.58 -5.69
N ALA A 145 11.72 16.04 -6.20
CA ALA A 145 12.88 16.81 -6.62
C ALA A 145 12.52 17.87 -7.69
N GLY A 146 11.66 17.50 -8.64
CA GLY A 146 11.12 18.43 -9.62
C GLY A 146 10.36 19.61 -8.99
N GLN A 147 9.54 19.34 -7.96
CA GLN A 147 8.80 20.37 -7.24
C GLN A 147 9.71 21.26 -6.37
N ILE A 148 10.78 20.72 -5.79
CA ILE A 148 11.80 21.48 -5.07
C ILE A 148 12.53 22.41 -6.05
N LYS A 149 12.96 21.88 -7.21
CA LYS A 149 13.63 22.67 -8.27
C LYS A 149 12.74 23.79 -8.80
N ALA A 150 11.44 23.54 -8.90
CA ALA A 150 10.45 24.55 -9.28
C ALA A 150 10.15 25.60 -8.18
N GLY A 151 10.80 25.49 -7.01
CA GLY A 151 10.62 26.41 -5.88
C GLY A 151 9.28 26.28 -5.15
N LYS A 152 8.53 25.21 -5.39
CA LYS A 152 7.23 24.98 -4.76
C LYS A 152 7.36 24.30 -3.39
N LEU A 153 8.41 23.51 -3.19
CA LEU A 153 8.71 22.81 -1.93
C LEU A 153 9.95 23.37 -1.24
N VAL A 154 10.00 23.21 0.08
CA VAL A 154 11.18 23.50 0.89
C VAL A 154 12.33 22.63 0.41
N ASP A 155 13.53 23.22 0.32
CA ASP A 155 14.74 22.54 -0.14
C ASP A 155 15.34 21.68 0.99
N VAL A 156 14.88 20.43 1.02
CA VAL A 156 15.39 19.36 1.89
C VAL A 156 15.45 18.07 1.05
N PRO A 157 16.12 17.00 1.51
CA PRO A 157 16.12 15.73 0.79
C PRO A 157 14.70 15.30 0.36
N PRO A 158 14.48 14.93 -0.91
CA PRO A 158 13.16 14.52 -1.40
C PRO A 158 12.51 13.42 -0.55
N THR A 159 13.33 12.50 0.00
CA THR A 159 12.89 11.42 0.88
C THR A 159 12.26 11.93 2.19
N TRP A 160 12.60 13.12 2.67
CA TRP A 160 11.97 13.69 3.86
C TRP A 160 10.52 14.11 3.59
N HIS A 161 10.24 14.67 2.42
CA HIS A 161 8.87 14.97 2.01
C HIS A 161 8.03 13.69 1.90
N ILE A 162 8.62 12.63 1.32
CA ILE A 162 7.96 11.32 1.18
C ILE A 162 7.69 10.70 2.54
N ALA A 163 8.69 10.68 3.43
CA ALA A 163 8.57 10.13 4.78
C ALA A 163 7.52 10.89 5.61
N ALA A 164 7.46 12.22 5.48
CA ALA A 164 6.47 13.03 6.19
C ALA A 164 5.04 12.73 5.69
N ALA A 165 4.84 12.59 4.38
CA ALA A 165 3.55 12.19 3.82
C ALA A 165 3.15 10.78 4.26
N TRP A 166 4.11 9.85 4.28
CA TRP A 166 3.89 8.50 4.77
C TRP A 166 3.55 8.47 6.26
N ALA A 167 4.30 9.18 7.10
CA ALA A 167 4.04 9.26 8.53
C ALA A 167 2.64 9.82 8.83
N LEU A 168 2.19 10.84 8.09
CA LEU A 168 0.85 11.40 8.24
C LEU A 168 -0.24 10.39 7.85
N ALA A 169 -0.10 9.71 6.71
CA ALA A 169 -1.05 8.71 6.26
C ALA A 169 -1.09 7.49 7.20
N HIS A 170 0.08 7.04 7.70
CA HIS A 170 0.20 5.96 8.66
C HIS A 170 -0.49 6.32 9.98
N GLY A 171 -0.17 7.48 10.54
CA GLY A 171 -0.80 7.98 11.77
C GLY A 171 -2.30 8.14 11.61
N ALA A 172 -2.77 8.67 10.48
CA ALA A 172 -4.21 8.80 10.18
C ALA A 172 -4.90 7.43 10.17
N SER A 173 -4.33 6.44 9.44
CA SER A 173 -4.89 5.09 9.36
C SER A 173 -4.93 4.39 10.72
N ALA A 174 -3.87 4.50 11.51
CA ALA A 174 -3.81 3.91 12.84
C ALA A 174 -4.79 4.58 13.80
N LEU A 175 -4.89 5.92 13.75
CA LEU A 175 -5.72 6.69 14.66
C LEU A 175 -7.22 6.42 14.45
N VAL A 176 -7.72 6.42 13.19
CA VAL A 176 -9.15 6.17 12.92
C VAL A 176 -9.59 4.74 13.24
N LYS A 177 -8.66 3.82 13.44
CA LYS A 177 -8.93 2.44 13.88
C LYS A 177 -8.72 2.22 15.37
N SER A 178 -8.34 3.26 16.12
CA SER A 178 -8.16 3.18 17.56
C SER A 178 -9.46 3.45 18.32
N ASP A 179 -9.63 2.75 19.44
CA ASP A 179 -10.76 3.01 20.37
C ASP A 179 -10.75 4.46 20.90
N PHE A 180 -9.55 5.03 21.05
CA PHE A 180 -9.39 6.43 21.45
C PHE A 180 -10.07 7.38 20.45
N TYR A 181 -9.87 7.15 19.14
CA TYR A 181 -10.50 7.99 18.11
C TYR A 181 -12.02 7.94 18.21
N THR A 182 -12.57 6.73 18.26
CA THR A 182 -14.02 6.50 18.33
C THR A 182 -14.67 7.21 19.52
N GLN A 183 -13.96 7.29 20.64
CA GLN A 183 -14.48 7.90 21.88
C GLN A 183 -14.32 9.42 21.97
N PHE A 184 -13.24 9.98 21.40
CA PHE A 184 -12.79 11.33 21.73
C PHE A 184 -12.65 12.30 20.55
N VAL A 185 -12.52 11.80 19.30
CA VAL A 185 -12.23 12.66 18.15
C VAL A 185 -13.47 12.91 17.28
N GLY A 186 -14.38 11.94 17.17
CA GLY A 186 -15.63 12.05 16.41
C GLY A 186 -15.61 11.31 15.08
N GLU A 187 -16.35 11.81 14.08
CA GLU A 187 -16.50 11.15 12.81
C GLU A 187 -15.20 11.13 11.98
N PRO A 188 -14.81 9.97 11.38
CA PRO A 188 -13.55 9.84 10.66
C PRO A 188 -13.44 10.74 9.41
N GLU A 189 -14.51 10.88 8.65
CA GLU A 189 -14.48 11.57 7.35
C GLU A 189 -14.04 13.04 7.46
N PRO A 190 -14.64 13.89 8.33
CA PRO A 190 -14.21 15.28 8.47
C PRO A 190 -12.77 15.41 8.95
N PHE A 191 -12.31 14.49 9.79
CA PHE A 191 -10.93 14.48 10.27
C PHE A 191 -9.95 14.09 9.17
N LEU A 192 -10.27 13.07 8.37
CA LEU A 192 -9.44 12.68 7.23
C LEU A 192 -9.35 13.79 6.18
N ASP A 193 -10.44 14.49 5.90
CA ASP A 193 -10.45 15.67 5.03
C ASP A 193 -9.57 16.81 5.58
N PHE A 194 -9.61 17.04 6.88
CA PHE A 194 -8.71 17.99 7.54
C PHE A 194 -7.24 17.56 7.36
N LEU A 195 -6.91 16.30 7.63
CA LEU A 195 -5.55 15.78 7.48
C LEU A 195 -5.06 15.80 6.02
N LEU A 196 -5.95 15.54 5.07
CA LEU A 196 -5.64 15.67 3.65
C LEU A 196 -5.25 17.12 3.29
N ASN A 197 -5.97 18.11 3.82
CA ASN A 197 -5.62 19.51 3.65
C ASN A 197 -4.27 19.87 4.31
N VAL A 198 -3.95 19.27 5.44
CA VAL A 198 -2.62 19.40 6.08
C VAL A 198 -1.55 18.78 5.16
N ALA A 199 -1.77 17.57 4.66
CA ALA A 199 -0.84 16.86 3.78
C ALA A 199 -0.51 17.67 2.51
N VAL A 200 -1.52 18.25 1.86
CA VAL A 200 -1.36 19.08 0.64
C VAL A 200 -0.49 20.31 0.91
N ARG A 201 -0.59 20.91 2.09
CA ARG A 201 0.18 22.12 2.46
C ARG A 201 1.54 21.80 3.04
N MET A 202 1.77 20.57 3.47
CA MET A 202 3.01 20.14 4.12
C MET A 202 4.21 20.29 3.19
N GLY A 203 5.29 20.89 3.71
CA GLY A 203 6.52 21.12 2.96
C GLY A 203 6.44 22.19 1.88
N ASN A 204 5.32 22.92 1.75
CA ASN A 204 5.24 24.04 0.82
C ASN A 204 6.20 25.15 1.24
N LYS A 205 6.96 25.67 0.28
CA LYS A 205 7.76 26.87 0.48
C LYS A 205 6.81 28.05 0.75
N ARG A 206 6.94 28.71 1.90
CA ARG A 206 6.17 29.92 2.18
C ARG A 206 6.62 30.97 1.17
N VAL A 207 5.70 31.45 0.33
CA VAL A 207 5.88 32.71 -0.35
C VAL A 207 5.84 33.76 0.75
N LEU A 208 7.00 34.30 1.12
CA LEU A 208 7.05 35.46 2.01
C LEU A 208 6.28 36.55 1.25
N GLY A 209 5.04 36.79 1.67
CA GLY A 209 4.25 37.90 1.18
C GLY A 209 5.09 39.17 1.34
N GLN A 210 5.08 40.02 0.32
CA GLN A 210 5.70 41.34 0.37
C GLN A 210 5.25 41.99 1.66
N GLY A 211 6.21 42.29 2.52
CA GLY A 211 5.98 42.78 3.84
C GLY A 211 5.11 44.04 3.82
N GLY A 212 4.00 43.99 4.52
CA GLY A 212 3.45 45.19 5.08
C GLY A 212 4.48 45.74 6.03
N LYS A 213 5.06 46.87 5.69
CA LYS A 213 5.83 47.70 6.63
C LYS A 213 4.95 48.04 7.83
N PRO A 214 5.52 48.12 9.03
CA PRO A 214 4.82 48.53 10.22
C PRO A 214 4.22 49.95 10.09
#